data_58a6655f7c0389d62627438deeeea35e
#
_entry.id   58a6655f7c0389d62627438deeeea35e
#
_cell.length_a   1.000
_cell.length_b   1.000
_cell.length_c   1.000
_cell.angle_alpha   90.00
_cell.angle_beta   90.00
_cell.angle_gamma   90.00
#
_symmetry.space_group_name_H-M   'P 1'
#
loop_
_entity.id
_entity.type
_entity.pdbx_description
1 polymer ?
#
loop_
_entity_poly.entity_id
_entity_poly.type
_entity_poly.pdbx_seq_one_letter_code
_entity_poly.pdbx_strand_id
1 'polypeptide(L)'
;CERYNVIGKGRYYSSYDDADKAIIAAAGNYGNVYDGENNIIWKRFKTSSYMIKGFSLSSSYGNSYAAASHAVESFMGSDKNLTRLTLKGISFENALSFVSDGKPVIAKTDDGYVVITAYDTSNVTYIDASTGSEVTQTQANATKLFTQAGNIYVTYYKK
;
A
#
# COMPACT_ATOMS: atom_id res chain seq x y z
N CYS A 1 2.20 -17.42 -18.17
CA CYS A 1 2.06 -16.04 -17.72
C CYS A 1 0.92 -15.92 -16.71
N GLU A 2 1.21 -15.40 -15.55
CA GLU A 2 0.18 -15.18 -14.53
C GLU A 2 -0.73 -14.04 -14.95
N ARG A 3 -2.01 -14.15 -14.68
CA ARG A 3 -2.98 -13.09 -14.94
C ARG A 3 -3.61 -12.63 -13.65
N TYR A 4 -3.92 -11.34 -13.62
CA TYR A 4 -4.56 -10.70 -12.47
C TYR A 4 -5.91 -10.18 -12.91
N ASN A 5 -6.96 -10.63 -12.23
CA ASN A 5 -8.33 -10.40 -12.65
C ASN A 5 -9.01 -9.37 -11.75
N VAL A 6 -9.66 -8.41 -12.38
CA VAL A 6 -10.50 -7.44 -11.68
C VAL A 6 -11.93 -7.96 -11.72
N ILE A 7 -12.49 -8.26 -10.56
CA ILE A 7 -13.84 -8.81 -10.43
C ILE A 7 -14.61 -7.99 -9.39
N GLY A 8 -15.79 -7.52 -9.75
CA GLY A 8 -16.65 -6.77 -8.83
C GLY A 8 -18.11 -7.17 -8.98
N LYS A 9 -18.81 -7.29 -7.83
CA LYS A 9 -20.23 -7.63 -7.78
C LYS A 9 -20.58 -8.89 -8.57
N GLY A 10 -19.70 -9.89 -8.53
CA GLY A 10 -19.89 -11.14 -9.26
C GLY A 10 -19.68 -11.04 -10.77
N ARG A 11 -19.19 -9.91 -11.26
CA ARG A 11 -18.93 -9.69 -12.68
C ARG A 11 -17.44 -9.58 -12.93
N TYR A 12 -16.98 -10.22 -14.00
CA TYR A 12 -15.62 -10.09 -14.48
C TYR A 12 -15.49 -8.80 -15.29
N TYR A 13 -14.51 -7.98 -14.97
CA TYR A 13 -14.28 -6.73 -15.70
C TYR A 13 -13.12 -6.81 -16.66
N SER A 14 -11.95 -7.28 -16.20
CA SER A 14 -10.77 -7.29 -17.04
C SER A 14 -9.66 -8.12 -16.40
N SER A 15 -8.63 -8.38 -17.19
CA SER A 15 -7.47 -9.18 -16.79
C SER A 15 -6.19 -8.46 -17.23
N TYR A 16 -5.16 -8.54 -16.41
CA TYR A 16 -3.90 -7.82 -16.61
C TYR A 16 -2.69 -8.74 -16.39
N ASP A 17 -1.58 -8.41 -17.03
CA ASP A 17 -0.32 -9.13 -16.86
C ASP A 17 0.37 -8.78 -15.56
N ASP A 18 0.19 -7.53 -15.08
CA ASP A 18 0.83 -7.02 -13.89
C ASP A 18 -0.20 -6.76 -12.79
N ALA A 19 0.14 -7.14 -11.56
CA ALA A 19 -0.73 -6.94 -10.40
C ALA A 19 -1.00 -5.45 -10.13
N ASP A 20 0.02 -4.61 -10.28
CA ASP A 20 -0.12 -3.17 -10.06
C ASP A 20 -1.10 -2.54 -11.05
N LYS A 21 -1.04 -2.93 -12.32
CA LYS A 21 -2.00 -2.45 -13.34
C LYS A 21 -3.42 -2.88 -12.99
N ALA A 22 -3.58 -4.12 -12.53
CA ALA A 22 -4.90 -4.64 -12.14
C ALA A 22 -5.47 -3.84 -10.95
N ILE A 23 -4.64 -3.52 -9.97
CA ILE A 23 -5.07 -2.77 -8.79
C ILE A 23 -5.48 -1.34 -9.18
N ILE A 24 -4.69 -0.68 -10.02
CA ILE A 24 -5.01 0.67 -10.49
C ILE A 24 -6.36 0.67 -11.23
N ALA A 25 -6.60 -0.33 -12.07
CA ALA A 25 -7.86 -0.47 -12.78
C ALA A 25 -9.03 -0.76 -11.81
N ALA A 26 -8.82 -1.65 -10.85
CA ALA A 26 -9.84 -1.99 -9.86
C ALA A 26 -10.23 -0.79 -9.02
N ALA A 27 -9.25 0.05 -8.66
CA ALA A 27 -9.50 1.26 -7.89
C ALA A 27 -10.49 2.19 -8.60
N GLY A 28 -10.48 2.22 -9.93
CA GLY A 28 -11.42 3.01 -10.72
C GLY A 28 -12.74 2.32 -11.05
N ASN A 29 -12.84 1.01 -10.87
CA ASN A 29 -13.97 0.21 -11.38
C ASN A 29 -14.77 -0.55 -10.32
N TYR A 30 -14.57 -0.25 -9.05
CA TYR A 30 -15.30 -0.88 -7.94
C TYR A 30 -15.11 -2.40 -7.86
N GLY A 31 -13.96 -2.89 -8.30
CA GLY A 31 -13.63 -4.31 -8.25
C GLY A 31 -12.59 -4.64 -7.20
N ASN A 32 -12.38 -5.93 -6.99
CA ASN A 32 -11.26 -6.48 -6.23
C ASN A 32 -10.31 -7.15 -7.22
N VAL A 33 -9.07 -7.39 -6.80
CA VAL A 33 -8.07 -8.02 -7.66
C VAL A 33 -7.74 -9.42 -7.13
N TYR A 34 -7.75 -10.37 -8.04
CA TYR A 34 -7.44 -11.78 -7.77
C TYR A 34 -6.29 -12.22 -8.66
N ASP A 35 -5.44 -13.11 -8.17
CA ASP A 35 -4.40 -13.75 -9.00
C ASP A 35 -5.01 -14.90 -9.82
N GLY A 36 -4.17 -15.60 -10.57
CA GLY A 36 -4.61 -16.72 -11.42
C GLY A 36 -5.13 -17.92 -10.64
N GLU A 37 -4.88 -17.99 -9.34
CA GLU A 37 -5.34 -19.07 -8.46
C GLU A 37 -6.50 -18.63 -7.57
N ASN A 38 -7.12 -17.48 -7.88
CA ASN A 38 -8.23 -16.88 -7.14
C ASN A 38 -7.89 -16.41 -5.72
N ASN A 39 -6.61 -16.14 -5.46
CA ASN A 39 -6.21 -15.49 -4.21
C ASN A 39 -6.43 -13.99 -4.34
N ILE A 40 -6.91 -13.37 -3.27
CA ILE A 40 -7.17 -11.92 -3.27
C ILE A 40 -5.86 -11.18 -3.09
N ILE A 41 -5.52 -10.31 -4.05
CA ILE A 41 -4.34 -9.44 -4.01
C ILE A 41 -4.69 -8.08 -3.40
N TRP A 42 -5.87 -7.55 -3.73
CA TRP A 42 -6.33 -6.25 -3.23
C TRP A 42 -7.84 -6.26 -3.10
N LYS A 43 -8.31 -5.75 -1.96
CA LYS A 43 -9.75 -5.57 -1.68
C LYS A 43 -10.07 -4.10 -1.64
N ARG A 44 -11.15 -3.72 -2.30
CA ARG A 44 -11.66 -2.35 -2.20
C ARG A 44 -12.15 -2.02 -0.79
N PHE A 45 -12.80 -2.99 -0.15
CA PHE A 45 -13.34 -2.79 1.19
C PHE A 45 -12.21 -2.68 2.22
N LYS A 46 -12.31 -1.69 3.09
CA LYS A 46 -11.42 -1.56 4.24
C LYS A 46 -12.24 -1.35 5.50
N THR A 47 -11.68 -1.72 6.64
CA THR A 47 -12.28 -1.45 7.94
C THR A 47 -12.23 0.05 8.25
N SER A 48 -13.01 0.50 9.25
CA SER A 48 -13.00 1.91 9.65
C SER A 48 -11.70 2.31 10.35
N SER A 49 -10.99 1.35 10.92
CA SER A 49 -9.70 1.58 11.56
C SER A 49 -8.88 0.30 11.55
N TYR A 50 -7.56 0.45 11.56
CA TYR A 50 -6.63 -0.67 11.67
C TYR A 50 -5.28 -0.15 12.15
N MET A 51 -4.59 -0.96 12.94
CA MET A 51 -3.24 -0.66 13.39
C MET A 51 -2.36 -1.88 13.15
N ILE A 52 -1.34 -1.75 12.33
CA ILE A 52 -0.37 -2.81 12.09
C ILE A 52 0.56 -2.89 13.31
N LYS A 53 0.68 -4.07 13.88
CA LYS A 53 1.50 -4.31 15.07
C LYS A 53 2.81 -5.00 14.68
N GLY A 54 3.87 -4.69 15.42
CA GLY A 54 5.15 -5.35 15.24
C GLY A 54 5.99 -4.78 14.10
N PHE A 55 5.56 -3.70 13.48
CA PHE A 55 6.35 -3.04 12.44
C PHE A 55 7.33 -2.06 13.07
N SER A 56 8.58 -2.09 12.62
CA SER A 56 9.60 -1.13 13.02
C SER A 56 10.47 -0.78 11.83
N LEU A 57 11.05 0.42 11.88
CA LEU A 57 11.86 0.95 10.80
C LEU A 57 13.15 1.55 11.35
N SER A 58 14.26 1.20 10.73
CA SER A 58 15.56 1.81 11.02
C SER A 58 15.92 2.80 9.92
N SER A 59 16.32 4.01 10.29
CA SER A 59 16.71 5.06 9.35
C SER A 59 18.20 4.96 8.94
N SER A 60 18.90 3.87 9.28
CA SER A 60 20.33 3.71 9.03
C SER A 60 20.70 3.39 7.58
N TYR A 61 19.72 3.26 6.69
CA TYR A 61 19.95 3.00 5.26
C TYR A 61 20.20 4.32 4.52
N GLY A 62 20.93 4.27 3.41
CA GLY A 62 21.41 5.45 2.71
C GLY A 62 20.37 6.45 2.23
N ASN A 63 19.10 6.03 2.04
CA ASN A 63 18.02 6.93 1.68
C ASN A 63 16.69 6.41 2.24
N SER A 64 15.69 7.27 2.26
CA SER A 64 14.40 6.94 2.87
C SER A 64 13.67 5.80 2.15
N TYR A 65 13.81 5.70 0.83
CA TYR A 65 13.17 4.59 0.11
C TYR A 65 13.81 3.24 0.49
N ALA A 66 15.13 3.19 0.56
CA ALA A 66 15.83 1.96 0.93
C ALA A 66 15.47 1.53 2.36
N ALA A 67 15.39 2.49 3.29
CA ALA A 67 14.98 2.22 4.66
C ALA A 67 13.55 1.68 4.71
N ALA A 68 12.63 2.32 3.99
CA ALA A 68 11.24 1.90 3.94
C ALA A 68 11.08 0.51 3.32
N SER A 69 11.72 0.27 2.17
CA SER A 69 11.65 -1.03 1.48
C SER A 69 12.17 -2.16 2.36
N HIS A 70 13.33 -1.95 2.96
CA HIS A 70 13.93 -2.96 3.82
C HIS A 70 13.01 -3.29 5.01
N ALA A 71 12.45 -2.27 5.64
CA ALA A 71 11.57 -2.46 6.79
C ALA A 71 10.30 -3.23 6.41
N VAL A 72 9.67 -2.87 5.29
CA VAL A 72 8.45 -3.53 4.84
C VAL A 72 8.73 -4.98 4.41
N GLU A 73 9.79 -5.20 3.65
CA GLU A 73 10.17 -6.55 3.23
C GLU A 73 10.50 -7.43 4.43
N SER A 74 11.22 -6.91 5.40
CA SER A 74 11.54 -7.66 6.63
C SER A 74 10.28 -8.00 7.42
N PHE A 75 9.37 -7.05 7.54
CA PHE A 75 8.10 -7.26 8.24
C PHE A 75 7.26 -8.33 7.56
N MET A 76 7.21 -8.32 6.24
CA MET A 76 6.39 -9.27 5.48
C MET A 76 7.07 -10.63 5.29
N GLY A 77 8.34 -10.74 5.59
CA GLY A 77 9.11 -11.96 5.45
C GLY A 77 9.90 -11.98 4.16
N SER A 78 11.11 -11.38 4.19
CA SER A 78 11.97 -11.24 3.00
C SER A 78 12.45 -12.57 2.44
N ASP A 79 12.33 -13.67 3.20
CA ASP A 79 12.65 -15.03 2.76
C ASP A 79 11.52 -15.67 1.93
N LYS A 80 10.41 -14.99 1.78
CA LYS A 80 9.25 -15.45 0.99
C LYS A 80 9.28 -14.84 -0.40
N ASN A 81 8.46 -15.37 -1.28
CA ASN A 81 8.29 -14.83 -2.63
C ASN A 81 7.45 -13.56 -2.57
N LEU A 82 8.11 -12.45 -2.35
CA LEU A 82 7.44 -11.15 -2.33
C LEU A 82 7.43 -10.54 -3.73
N THR A 83 6.29 -10.01 -4.12
CA THR A 83 6.15 -9.24 -5.36
C THR A 83 5.87 -7.79 -4.97
N ARG A 84 6.68 -6.89 -5.52
CA ARG A 84 6.50 -5.46 -5.28
C ARG A 84 5.37 -4.91 -6.13
N LEU A 85 4.53 -4.10 -5.51
CA LEU A 85 3.45 -3.37 -6.17
C LEU A 85 3.82 -1.89 -6.13
N THR A 86 3.96 -1.28 -7.31
CA THR A 86 4.19 0.16 -7.44
C THR A 86 2.93 0.78 -8.01
N LEU A 87 2.24 1.56 -7.19
CA LEU A 87 0.91 2.07 -7.52
C LEU A 87 0.99 3.58 -7.66
N LYS A 88 0.78 4.07 -8.87
CA LYS A 88 0.82 5.50 -9.18
C LYS A 88 -0.57 5.97 -9.55
N GLY A 89 -1.03 7.02 -8.88
CA GLY A 89 -2.30 7.66 -9.22
C GLY A 89 -3.53 7.11 -8.52
N ILE A 90 -3.41 6.10 -7.69
CA ILE A 90 -4.55 5.67 -6.86
C ILE A 90 -4.75 6.68 -5.74
N SER A 91 -5.96 6.74 -5.18
CA SER A 91 -6.22 7.63 -4.07
C SER A 91 -5.57 7.13 -2.78
N PHE A 92 -5.32 8.05 -1.85
CA PHE A 92 -4.85 7.69 -0.52
C PHE A 92 -5.79 6.68 0.16
N GLU A 93 -7.09 6.87 0.01
CA GLU A 93 -8.08 5.96 0.58
C GLU A 93 -7.93 4.54 0.04
N ASN A 94 -7.67 4.39 -1.25
CA ASN A 94 -7.43 3.07 -1.85
C ASN A 94 -6.14 2.44 -1.32
N ALA A 95 -5.13 3.25 -1.03
CA ALA A 95 -3.89 2.76 -0.42
C ALA A 95 -4.12 2.24 0.99
N LEU A 96 -5.03 2.84 1.76
CA LEU A 96 -5.37 2.39 3.10
C LEU A 96 -6.00 0.99 3.12
N SER A 97 -6.54 0.53 2.01
CA SER A 97 -7.06 -0.84 1.92
C SER A 97 -5.96 -1.89 2.15
N PHE A 98 -4.73 -1.59 1.78
CA PHE A 98 -3.59 -2.47 2.09
C PHE A 98 -3.30 -2.50 3.60
N VAL A 99 -3.35 -1.34 4.25
CA VAL A 99 -3.13 -1.23 5.69
C VAL A 99 -4.21 -2.02 6.43
N SER A 100 -5.45 -1.93 5.97
CA SER A 100 -6.57 -2.70 6.51
C SER A 100 -6.33 -4.21 6.42
N ASP A 101 -5.54 -4.65 5.43
CA ASP A 101 -5.18 -6.05 5.23
C ASP A 101 -3.86 -6.42 5.92
N GLY A 102 -3.34 -5.55 6.76
CA GLY A 102 -2.11 -5.80 7.53
C GLY A 102 -0.82 -5.53 6.77
N LYS A 103 -0.87 -4.82 5.65
CA LYS A 103 0.29 -4.53 4.81
C LYS A 103 0.71 -3.07 4.96
N PRO A 104 1.93 -2.81 5.47
CA PRO A 104 2.43 -1.43 5.51
C PRO A 104 2.60 -0.89 4.09
N VAL A 105 2.29 0.38 3.90
CA VAL A 105 2.36 1.02 2.59
C VAL A 105 3.41 2.12 2.59
N ILE A 106 4.37 2.02 1.68
CA ILE A 106 5.36 3.07 1.46
C ILE A 106 4.70 4.15 0.61
N ALA A 107 4.75 5.38 1.07
CA ALA A 107 4.16 6.51 0.35
C ALA A 107 5.22 7.58 0.10
N LYS A 108 5.22 8.14 -1.11
CA LYS A 108 6.13 9.23 -1.47
C LYS A 108 5.61 10.55 -0.94
N THR A 109 6.54 11.37 -0.40
CA THR A 109 6.30 12.77 -0.06
C THR A 109 7.29 13.64 -0.81
N ASP A 110 7.14 14.96 -0.73
CA ASP A 110 8.10 15.87 -1.36
C ASP A 110 9.50 15.74 -0.76
N ASP A 111 9.60 15.32 0.50
CA ASP A 111 10.87 15.22 1.22
C ASP A 111 11.46 13.81 1.25
N GLY A 112 10.77 12.82 0.70
CA GLY A 112 11.24 11.44 0.71
C GLY A 112 10.11 10.44 0.76
N TYR A 113 10.20 9.48 1.70
CA TYR A 113 9.22 8.41 1.82
C TYR A 113 8.82 8.20 3.28
N VAL A 114 7.57 7.80 3.46
CA VAL A 114 7.04 7.40 4.77
C VAL A 114 6.42 6.01 4.63
N VAL A 115 6.17 5.34 5.76
CA VAL A 115 5.47 4.05 5.76
C VAL A 115 4.20 4.20 6.58
N ILE A 116 3.07 4.00 5.93
CA ILE A 116 1.75 4.11 6.58
C ILE A 116 1.48 2.81 7.33
N THR A 117 1.19 2.92 8.62
CA THR A 117 1.02 1.75 9.50
C THR A 117 -0.33 1.68 10.21
N ALA A 118 -1.07 2.78 10.26
CA ALA A 118 -2.35 2.79 10.98
C ALA A 118 -3.25 3.90 10.45
N TYR A 119 -4.54 3.73 10.66
CA TYR A 119 -5.53 4.77 10.38
C TYR A 119 -6.77 4.53 11.23
N ASP A 120 -7.55 5.59 11.39
CA ASP A 120 -8.92 5.52 11.90
C ASP A 120 -9.81 6.40 11.03
N THR A 121 -11.02 6.68 11.47
CA THR A 121 -11.98 7.45 10.66
C THR A 121 -11.54 8.89 10.40
N SER A 122 -10.62 9.43 11.16
CA SER A 122 -10.20 10.84 11.08
C SER A 122 -8.72 11.02 10.83
N ASN A 123 -7.88 10.10 11.30
CA ASN A 123 -6.42 10.25 11.32
C ASN A 123 -5.71 9.10 10.62
N VAL A 124 -4.45 9.36 10.31
CA VAL A 124 -3.53 8.34 9.79
C VAL A 124 -2.21 8.47 10.54
N THR A 125 -1.55 7.32 10.75
CA THR A 125 -0.23 7.26 11.38
C THR A 125 0.76 6.67 10.39
N TYR A 126 1.90 7.33 10.26
CA TYR A 126 2.98 6.84 9.42
C TYR A 126 4.33 7.11 10.07
N ILE A 127 5.36 6.42 9.61
CA ILE A 127 6.74 6.59 10.08
C ILE A 127 7.52 7.26 8.98
N ASP A 128 8.19 8.38 9.30
CA ASP A 128 9.07 9.05 8.36
C ASP A 128 10.33 8.19 8.19
N ALA A 129 10.57 7.72 6.98
CA ALA A 129 11.66 6.80 6.72
C ALA A 129 13.04 7.48 6.77
N SER A 130 13.09 8.81 6.73
CA SER A 130 14.34 9.56 6.84
C SER A 130 14.81 9.70 8.29
N THR A 131 13.87 9.75 9.24
CA THR A 131 14.17 10.01 10.65
C THR A 131 13.78 8.88 11.58
N GLY A 132 12.88 7.99 11.16
CA GLY A 132 12.32 6.95 12.00
C GLY A 132 11.21 7.47 12.94
N SER A 133 10.83 8.73 12.81
CA SER A 133 9.82 9.34 13.67
C SER A 133 8.41 8.97 13.26
N GLU A 134 7.57 8.65 14.23
CA GLU A 134 6.16 8.36 14.00
C GLU A 134 5.36 9.67 14.00
N VAL A 135 4.48 9.81 13.02
CA VAL A 135 3.65 11.00 12.84
C VAL A 135 2.19 10.58 12.74
N THR A 136 1.32 11.28 13.45
CA THR A 136 -0.13 11.10 13.31
C THR A 136 -0.73 12.44 12.89
N GLN A 137 -1.53 12.43 11.84
CA GLN A 137 -2.22 13.62 11.39
C GLN A 137 -3.56 13.26 10.76
N THR A 138 -4.35 14.28 10.42
CA THR A 138 -5.67 14.05 9.82
C THR A 138 -5.53 13.40 8.44
N GLN A 139 -6.50 12.59 8.06
CA GLN A 139 -6.54 12.01 6.72
C GLN A 139 -6.64 13.10 5.65
N ALA A 140 -7.30 14.22 5.95
CA ALA A 140 -7.40 15.34 5.02
C ALA A 140 -6.01 15.92 4.70
N ASN A 141 -5.19 16.15 5.73
CA ASN A 141 -3.82 16.66 5.53
C ASN A 141 -2.94 15.63 4.83
N ALA A 142 -3.05 14.36 5.20
CA ALA A 142 -2.28 13.29 4.57
C ALA A 142 -2.64 13.16 3.09
N THR A 143 -3.91 13.26 2.74
CA THR A 143 -4.36 13.22 1.36
C THR A 143 -3.66 14.32 0.53
N LYS A 144 -3.59 15.54 1.06
CA LYS A 144 -2.89 16.64 0.38
C LYS A 144 -1.40 16.35 0.23
N LEU A 145 -0.78 15.86 1.30
CA LEU A 145 0.66 15.55 1.30
C LEU A 145 1.02 14.52 0.22
N PHE A 146 0.26 13.44 0.13
CA PHE A 146 0.55 12.37 -0.82
C PHE A 146 0.13 12.73 -2.24
N THR A 147 -0.97 13.46 -2.41
CA THR A 147 -1.41 13.94 -3.73
C THR A 147 -0.40 14.90 -4.33
N GLN A 148 0.16 15.77 -3.50
CA GLN A 148 1.19 16.73 -3.93
C GLN A 148 2.42 16.01 -4.48
N ALA A 149 2.76 14.84 -3.94
CA ALA A 149 3.89 14.04 -4.40
C ALA A 149 3.52 13.06 -5.52
N GLY A 150 2.29 13.09 -6.03
CA GLY A 150 1.85 12.30 -7.17
C GLY A 150 1.07 11.03 -6.84
N ASN A 151 0.66 10.81 -5.60
CA ASN A 151 -0.03 9.60 -5.17
C ASN A 151 0.73 8.33 -5.57
N ILE A 152 1.97 8.23 -5.12
CA ILE A 152 2.84 7.11 -5.40
C ILE A 152 2.94 6.25 -4.14
N TYR A 153 2.51 4.98 -4.25
CA TYR A 153 2.49 4.03 -3.14
C TYR A 153 3.17 2.74 -3.53
N VAL A 154 3.91 2.15 -2.59
CA VAL A 154 4.61 0.88 -2.82
C VAL A 154 4.31 -0.05 -1.65
N THR A 155 3.93 -1.26 -1.97
CA THR A 155 3.78 -2.32 -0.98
C THR A 155 4.14 -3.66 -1.64
N TYR A 156 3.93 -4.76 -0.95
CA TYR A 156 4.29 -6.09 -1.44
C TYR A 156 3.15 -7.05 -1.16
N TYR A 157 3.12 -8.14 -1.91
CA TYR A 157 2.26 -9.27 -1.57
C TYR A 157 3.05 -10.57 -1.72
N LYS A 158 2.60 -11.60 -1.03
CA LYS A 158 3.22 -12.92 -1.09
C LYS A 158 2.50 -13.78 -2.12
N LYS A 159 3.27 -14.41 -2.96
CA LYS A 159 2.72 -15.43 -3.86
C LYS A 159 2.46 -16.74 -3.14
#